data_97f458885568f8688b61fb87e39f22a3
#
_entry.id   97f458885568f8688b61fb87e39f22a3
#
_cell.length_a   1.000
_cell.length_b   1.000
_cell.length_c   1.000
_cell.angle_alpha   90.00
_cell.angle_beta   90.00
_cell.angle_gamma   90.00
#
_symmetry.space_group_name_H-M   'P 1'
#
loop_
_entity.id
_entity.type
_entity.pdbx_description
1 polymer ?
#
loop_
_entity_poly.entity_id
_entity_poly.type
_entity_poly.pdbx_seq_one_letter_code
_entity_poly.pdbx_strand_id
1 'polypeptide(L)'
;MWYWNLSKELEAQEGHTVRALAVMHVPPHEIMMAVNNPEETGYIGAEGEKWQCPMINSGVFSTMLERGDVEIIAAGHLHHNISDGVYGGIRLTLDACGGFAIGGVDTRRGGRIFDIRNDGTHETKMIYAKDYIDISKK
;
A
#
# COMPACT_ATOMS: atom_id res chain seq x y z
N MET A 1 -9.48 -3.49 -19.91
CA MET A 1 -9.28 -2.56 -18.80
C MET A 1 -10.36 -2.73 -17.74
N TRP A 2 -10.26 -3.84 -17.01
CA TRP A 2 -11.26 -4.22 -16.02
C TRP A 2 -11.49 -3.13 -14.93
N TYR A 3 -10.43 -2.64 -14.29
CA TYR A 3 -10.55 -1.63 -13.23
C TYR A 3 -11.26 -0.35 -13.71
N TRP A 4 -10.90 0.19 -14.86
CA TRP A 4 -11.51 1.40 -15.41
C TRP A 4 -13.02 1.24 -15.62
N ASN A 5 -13.43 0.10 -16.16
CA ASN A 5 -14.84 -0.18 -16.40
C ASN A 5 -15.61 -0.34 -15.08
N LEU A 6 -15.04 -1.09 -14.13
CA LEU A 6 -15.64 -1.27 -12.80
C LEU A 6 -15.82 0.06 -12.07
N SER A 7 -14.78 0.91 -12.05
CA SER A 7 -14.84 2.22 -11.42
C SER A 7 -15.96 3.10 -12.02
N LYS A 8 -16.08 3.11 -13.35
CA LYS A 8 -17.16 3.84 -14.04
C LYS A 8 -18.55 3.25 -13.77
N GLU A 9 -18.66 1.95 -13.70
CA GLU A 9 -19.92 1.28 -13.39
C GLU A 9 -20.40 1.65 -11.98
N LEU A 10 -19.52 1.59 -10.99
CA LEU A 10 -19.82 1.99 -9.60
C LEU A 10 -20.20 3.46 -9.52
N GLU A 11 -19.46 4.34 -10.17
CA GLU A 11 -19.78 5.76 -10.24
C GLU A 11 -21.18 6.01 -10.85
N ALA A 12 -21.52 5.27 -11.89
CA ALA A 12 -22.85 5.40 -12.54
C ALA A 12 -23.98 4.88 -11.63
N GLN A 13 -23.74 3.83 -10.85
CA GLN A 13 -24.71 3.28 -9.90
C GLN A 13 -24.97 4.19 -8.72
N GLU A 14 -23.90 4.77 -8.15
CA GLU A 14 -23.95 5.59 -6.92
C GLU A 14 -24.20 7.08 -7.20
N GLY A 15 -24.03 7.52 -8.45
CA GLY A 15 -24.18 8.93 -8.83
C GLY A 15 -23.02 9.84 -8.41
N HIS A 16 -21.96 9.26 -7.88
CA HIS A 16 -20.74 9.96 -7.49
C HIS A 16 -19.53 9.02 -7.55
N THR A 17 -18.32 9.58 -7.56
CA THR A 17 -17.08 8.78 -7.50
C THR A 17 -17.01 7.98 -6.19
N VAL A 18 -16.90 6.66 -6.30
CA VAL A 18 -16.77 5.76 -5.15
C VAL A 18 -15.30 5.65 -4.75
N ARG A 19 -14.96 6.14 -3.57
CA ARG A 19 -13.60 6.09 -3.04
C ARG A 19 -13.14 4.66 -2.80
N ALA A 20 -11.89 4.36 -3.13
CA ALA A 20 -11.38 3.00 -3.13
C ALA A 20 -10.02 2.88 -2.46
N LEU A 21 -9.83 1.73 -1.80
CA LEU A 21 -8.55 1.18 -1.38
C LEU A 21 -8.20 0.04 -2.34
N ALA A 22 -7.08 0.14 -3.03
CA ALA A 22 -6.57 -0.94 -3.87
C ALA A 22 -5.59 -1.82 -3.06
N VAL A 23 -5.84 -3.12 -3.03
CA VAL A 23 -4.94 -4.11 -2.41
C VAL A 23 -4.31 -4.95 -3.51
N MET A 24 -2.99 -5.03 -3.52
CA MET A 24 -2.25 -5.82 -4.50
C MET A 24 -1.05 -6.51 -3.87
N HIS A 25 -0.56 -7.58 -4.52
CA HIS A 25 0.58 -8.31 -3.98
C HIS A 25 1.90 -7.58 -4.27
N VAL A 26 2.22 -7.37 -5.53
CA VAL A 26 3.45 -6.68 -5.94
C VAL A 26 3.19 -5.18 -6.03
N PRO A 27 4.01 -4.33 -5.40
CA PRO A 27 3.80 -2.89 -5.44
C PRO A 27 3.97 -2.32 -6.86
N PRO A 28 3.24 -1.26 -7.22
CA PRO A 28 3.44 -0.58 -8.50
C PRO A 28 4.81 0.11 -8.53
N HIS A 29 5.32 0.41 -9.74
CA HIS A 29 6.62 1.08 -9.91
C HIS A 29 6.69 2.43 -9.17
N GLU A 30 5.58 3.10 -9.08
CA GLU A 30 5.47 4.44 -8.50
C GLU A 30 5.76 4.47 -7.01
N ILE A 31 5.79 3.32 -6.33
CA ILE A 31 6.29 3.26 -4.95
C ILE A 31 7.74 3.73 -4.85
N MET A 32 8.54 3.51 -5.91
CA MET A 32 9.92 4.00 -5.97
C MET A 32 10.00 5.53 -6.06
N MET A 33 8.97 6.18 -6.57
CA MET A 33 8.89 7.64 -6.56
C MET A 33 8.73 8.17 -5.13
N ALA A 34 7.94 7.47 -4.30
CA ALA A 34 7.81 7.80 -2.88
C ALA A 34 9.13 7.57 -2.14
N VAL A 35 9.77 6.43 -2.35
CA VAL A 35 11.04 6.05 -1.69
C VAL A 35 12.18 7.02 -2.04
N ASN A 36 12.29 7.39 -3.31
CA ASN A 36 13.42 8.22 -3.81
C ASN A 36 13.25 9.72 -3.55
N ASN A 37 12.05 10.16 -3.17
CA ASN A 37 11.74 11.57 -2.92
C ASN A 37 11.08 11.78 -1.55
N PRO A 38 11.73 11.37 -0.44
CA PRO A 38 11.09 11.32 0.88
C PRO A 38 10.62 12.68 1.40
N GLU A 39 11.31 13.76 1.04
CA GLU A 39 10.93 15.11 1.47
C GLU A 39 9.60 15.57 0.85
N GLU A 40 9.33 15.20 -0.39
CA GLU A 40 8.10 15.57 -1.12
C GLU A 40 6.93 14.66 -0.79
N THR A 41 7.21 13.38 -0.55
CA THR A 41 6.19 12.33 -0.40
C THR A 41 5.85 12.01 1.05
N GLY A 42 6.62 12.56 1.99
CA GLY A 42 6.50 12.22 3.42
C GLY A 42 6.84 10.75 3.68
N TYR A 43 7.68 10.14 2.84
CA TYR A 43 8.05 8.73 2.97
C TYR A 43 8.64 8.42 4.33
N ILE A 44 8.08 7.40 4.95
CA ILE A 44 8.62 6.73 6.13
C ILE A 44 8.69 5.23 5.86
N GLY A 45 9.77 4.58 6.28
CA GLY A 45 9.90 3.16 6.01
C GLY A 45 11.13 2.53 6.65
N ALA A 46 11.25 1.24 6.42
CA ALA A 46 12.43 0.46 6.78
C ALA A 46 12.70 -0.54 5.66
N GLU A 47 13.92 -0.51 5.15
CA GLU A 47 14.37 -1.35 4.07
C GLU A 47 15.26 -2.47 4.60
N GLY A 48 15.13 -3.65 4.04
CA GLY A 48 15.92 -4.82 4.40
C GLY A 48 16.24 -5.72 3.20
N GLU A 49 15.64 -5.42 2.06
CA GLU A 49 15.91 -6.09 0.80
C GLU A 49 15.77 -5.14 -0.38
N LYS A 50 16.34 -5.54 -1.53
CA LYS A 50 16.26 -4.76 -2.76
C LYS A 50 14.80 -4.62 -3.21
N TRP A 51 14.40 -3.42 -3.58
CA TRP A 51 13.09 -3.16 -4.14
C TRP A 51 12.84 -3.96 -5.42
N GLN A 52 11.67 -4.55 -5.50
CA GLN A 52 11.19 -5.31 -6.65
C GLN A 52 9.82 -4.81 -7.05
N CYS A 53 9.70 -4.42 -8.30
CA CYS A 53 8.45 -4.02 -8.93
C CYS A 53 8.23 -4.90 -10.17
N PRO A 54 7.04 -4.93 -10.76
CA PRO A 54 6.80 -5.67 -12.00
C PRO A 54 7.80 -5.25 -13.09
N MET A 55 8.26 -6.19 -13.90
CA MET A 55 9.18 -5.87 -15.01
C MET A 55 8.54 -4.95 -16.06
N ILE A 56 7.22 -5.02 -16.18
CA ILE A 56 6.44 -4.21 -17.13
C ILE A 56 5.51 -3.30 -16.32
N ASN A 57 5.61 -1.98 -16.52
CA ASN A 57 4.63 -1.05 -16.00
C ASN A 57 3.35 -1.14 -16.85
N SER A 58 2.28 -1.64 -16.27
CA SER A 58 0.98 -1.80 -16.93
C SER A 58 0.17 -0.50 -17.00
N GLY A 59 0.66 0.60 -16.41
CA GLY A 59 -0.05 1.87 -16.33
C GLY A 59 -1.22 1.87 -15.33
N VAL A 60 -1.27 0.90 -14.42
CA VAL A 60 -2.37 0.80 -13.44
C VAL A 60 -2.44 2.04 -12.55
N PHE A 61 -1.30 2.53 -12.09
CA PHE A 61 -1.22 3.74 -11.25
C PHE A 61 -1.73 4.98 -12.01
N SER A 62 -1.30 5.19 -13.24
CA SER A 62 -1.78 6.29 -14.09
C SER A 62 -3.29 6.22 -14.30
N THR A 63 -3.83 5.01 -14.48
CA THR A 63 -5.26 4.79 -14.62
C THR A 63 -6.02 5.15 -13.34
N MET A 64 -5.47 4.82 -12.16
CA MET A 64 -6.04 5.19 -10.86
C MET A 64 -6.00 6.70 -10.64
N LEU A 65 -4.90 7.36 -11.00
CA LEU A 65 -4.80 8.83 -10.97
C LEU A 65 -5.85 9.50 -11.87
N GLU A 66 -6.02 9.01 -13.09
CA GLU A 66 -6.99 9.56 -14.04
C GLU A 66 -8.43 9.38 -13.56
N ARG A 67 -8.75 8.24 -12.93
CA ARG A 67 -10.07 7.99 -12.35
C ARG A 67 -10.33 8.80 -11.08
N GLY A 68 -9.31 9.06 -10.27
CA GLY A 68 -9.39 9.84 -9.06
C GLY A 68 -10.20 9.21 -7.92
N ASP A 69 -10.40 7.89 -7.96
CA ASP A 69 -11.19 7.15 -6.98
C ASP A 69 -10.32 6.38 -5.97
N VAL A 70 -9.10 5.98 -6.36
CA VAL A 70 -8.19 5.27 -5.45
C VAL A 70 -7.38 6.26 -4.62
N GLU A 71 -7.49 6.14 -3.31
CA GLU A 71 -6.78 6.98 -2.35
C GLU A 71 -5.57 6.29 -1.73
N ILE A 72 -5.64 4.97 -1.64
CA ILE A 72 -4.60 4.15 -1.02
C ILE A 72 -4.34 2.94 -1.89
N ILE A 73 -3.06 2.63 -2.10
CA ILE A 73 -2.59 1.35 -2.63
C ILE A 73 -1.81 0.65 -1.53
N ALA A 74 -2.33 -0.48 -1.06
CA ALA A 74 -1.67 -1.35 -0.08
C ALA A 74 -1.04 -2.53 -0.81
N ALA A 75 0.26 -2.74 -0.61
CA ALA A 75 1.02 -3.81 -1.25
C ALA A 75 1.82 -4.64 -0.24
N GLY A 76 2.25 -5.81 -0.66
CA GLY A 76 3.10 -6.73 0.09
C GLY A 76 4.33 -7.14 -0.71
N HIS A 77 4.60 -8.43 -0.84
CA HIS A 77 5.66 -9.04 -1.63
C HIS A 77 7.06 -8.96 -1.01
N LEU A 78 7.51 -7.79 -0.61
CA LEU A 78 8.84 -7.59 -0.04
C LEU A 78 8.79 -7.79 1.48
N HIS A 79 9.26 -8.96 1.93
CA HIS A 79 9.08 -9.39 3.32
C HIS A 79 9.97 -8.64 4.33
N HIS A 80 11.02 -7.98 3.85
CA HIS A 80 11.97 -7.27 4.68
C HIS A 80 11.77 -5.75 4.67
N ASN A 81 10.88 -5.26 3.80
CA ASN A 81 10.61 -3.84 3.65
C ASN A 81 9.23 -3.49 4.22
N ILE A 82 9.11 -2.29 4.73
CA ILE A 82 7.85 -1.63 5.05
C ILE A 82 7.95 -0.17 4.59
N SER A 83 6.86 0.39 4.08
CA SER A 83 6.86 1.79 3.66
C SER A 83 5.49 2.43 3.75
N ASP A 84 5.50 3.75 3.78
CA ASP A 84 4.34 4.62 3.71
C ASP A 84 4.77 5.96 3.11
N GLY A 85 4.08 6.42 2.10
CA GLY A 85 4.37 7.71 1.46
C GLY A 85 3.25 8.08 0.48
N VAL A 86 3.16 9.34 0.10
CA VAL A 86 2.14 9.84 -0.83
C VAL A 86 2.80 10.28 -2.12
N TYR A 87 2.35 9.74 -3.24
CA TYR A 87 2.78 10.16 -4.56
C TYR A 87 1.58 10.37 -5.48
N GLY A 88 1.54 11.50 -6.16
CA GLY A 88 0.42 11.86 -7.02
C GLY A 88 -0.94 11.96 -6.31
N GLY A 89 -0.94 12.18 -5.01
CA GLY A 89 -2.17 12.21 -4.19
C GLY A 89 -2.65 10.84 -3.72
N ILE A 90 -2.03 9.75 -4.17
CA ILE A 90 -2.33 8.38 -3.71
C ILE A 90 -1.31 7.96 -2.64
N ARG A 91 -1.81 7.48 -1.50
CA ARG A 91 -0.95 6.87 -0.47
C ARG A 91 -0.49 5.48 -0.94
N LEU A 92 0.80 5.26 -0.94
CA LEU A 92 1.45 4.01 -1.32
C LEU A 92 2.03 3.36 -0.06
N THR A 93 1.53 2.19 0.31
CA THR A 93 2.06 1.43 1.45
C THR A 93 2.62 0.09 1.01
N LEU A 94 3.72 -0.31 1.62
CA LEU A 94 4.22 -1.67 1.61
C LEU A 94 4.09 -2.22 3.02
N ASP A 95 3.35 -3.29 3.16
CA ASP A 95 2.94 -3.77 4.47
C ASP A 95 3.79 -4.94 4.95
N ALA A 96 3.94 -5.02 6.27
CA ALA A 96 4.80 -6.01 6.89
C ALA A 96 4.36 -7.45 6.59
N CYS A 97 5.33 -8.33 6.45
CA CYS A 97 5.09 -9.76 6.42
C CYS A 97 4.55 -10.23 7.78
N GLY A 98 3.36 -10.84 7.81
CA GLY A 98 2.73 -11.31 9.04
C GLY A 98 3.20 -12.69 9.51
N GLY A 99 3.58 -13.56 8.57
CA GLY A 99 3.91 -14.96 8.87
C GLY A 99 5.34 -15.16 9.37
N PHE A 100 5.54 -16.04 10.36
CA PHE A 100 6.85 -16.38 10.89
C PHE A 100 7.51 -17.57 10.20
N ALA A 101 6.77 -18.31 9.38
CA ALA A 101 7.27 -19.50 8.66
C ALA A 101 8.02 -19.18 7.36
N ILE A 102 8.05 -17.91 6.96
CA ILE A 102 8.70 -17.45 5.73
C ILE A 102 9.72 -16.35 6.03
N GLY A 103 10.61 -16.06 5.09
CA GLY A 103 11.64 -15.00 5.21
C GLY A 103 11.05 -13.67 5.67
N GLY A 104 11.85 -12.82 6.25
CA GLY A 104 11.46 -11.51 6.76
C GLY A 104 12.19 -11.13 8.04
N VAL A 105 11.95 -9.93 8.53
CA VAL A 105 12.56 -9.41 9.76
C VAL A 105 11.59 -9.59 10.93
N ASP A 106 11.91 -10.45 11.90
CA ASP A 106 10.99 -10.82 12.98
C ASP A 106 10.48 -9.63 13.79
N THR A 107 11.31 -8.63 14.04
CA THR A 107 10.91 -7.40 14.73
C THR A 107 9.96 -6.50 13.94
N ARG A 108 9.79 -6.78 12.63
CA ARG A 108 8.88 -6.07 11.72
C ARG A 108 7.65 -6.89 11.34
N ARG A 109 7.51 -8.13 11.86
CA ARG A 109 6.29 -8.93 11.63
C ARG A 109 5.06 -8.21 12.13
N GLY A 110 4.02 -8.20 11.32
CA GLY A 110 2.81 -7.48 11.68
C GLY A 110 1.82 -7.32 10.54
N GLY A 111 1.08 -6.24 10.59
CA GLY A 111 0.12 -5.86 9.57
C GLY A 111 -0.17 -4.36 9.66
N ARG A 112 -0.94 -3.86 8.72
CA ARG A 112 -1.40 -2.47 8.70
C ARG A 112 -2.90 -2.41 8.92
N ILE A 113 -3.32 -1.47 9.76
CA ILE A 113 -4.73 -1.10 9.92
C ILE A 113 -4.97 0.12 9.04
N PHE A 114 -6.06 0.09 8.30
CA PHE A 114 -6.62 1.24 7.58
C PHE A 114 -7.95 1.58 8.25
N ASP A 115 -8.03 2.75 8.87
CA ASP A 115 -9.26 3.31 9.43
C ASP A 115 -9.86 4.26 8.40
N ILE A 116 -10.93 3.83 7.75
CA ILE A 116 -11.61 4.57 6.70
C ILE A 116 -12.95 5.07 7.25
N ARG A 117 -13.13 6.39 7.31
CA ARG A 117 -14.31 7.03 7.87
C ARG A 117 -15.35 7.34 6.79
N ASN A 118 -16.59 7.50 7.22
CA ASN A 118 -17.71 7.80 6.33
C ASN A 118 -17.58 9.15 5.59
N ASP A 119 -16.80 10.09 6.11
CA ASP A 119 -16.49 11.36 5.44
C ASP A 119 -15.37 11.22 4.39
N GLY A 120 -14.85 10.00 4.23
CA GLY A 120 -13.77 9.66 3.30
C GLY A 120 -12.37 9.97 3.82
N THR A 121 -12.22 10.52 5.01
CA THR A 121 -10.89 10.63 5.62
C THR A 121 -10.38 9.25 6.01
N HIS A 122 -9.09 9.07 5.98
CA HIS A 122 -8.47 7.81 6.39
C HIS A 122 -7.20 8.03 7.21
N GLU A 123 -6.96 7.10 8.11
CA GLU A 123 -5.70 6.97 8.84
C GLU A 123 -5.15 5.56 8.64
N THR A 124 -3.84 5.42 8.75
CA THR A 124 -3.22 4.10 8.68
C THR A 124 -2.14 3.95 9.74
N LYS A 125 -2.02 2.75 10.28
CA LYS A 125 -1.09 2.43 11.36
C LYS A 125 -0.53 1.03 11.18
N MET A 126 0.80 0.90 11.25
CA MET A 126 1.45 -0.41 11.40
C MET A 126 1.26 -0.92 12.83
N ILE A 127 0.95 -2.21 12.94
CA ILE A 127 0.96 -2.97 14.20
C ILE A 127 2.00 -4.07 14.08
N TYR A 128 2.80 -4.27 15.10
CA TYR A 128 3.87 -5.26 15.09
C TYR A 128 3.58 -6.38 16.09
N ALA A 129 3.84 -7.62 15.66
CA ALA A 129 3.62 -8.80 16.49
C ALA A 129 4.40 -8.74 17.80
N LYS A 130 5.63 -8.20 17.79
CA LYS A 130 6.48 -8.01 18.97
C LYS A 130 5.82 -7.20 20.11
N ASP A 131 4.85 -6.36 19.77
CA ASP A 131 4.16 -5.51 20.75
C ASP A 131 3.05 -6.26 21.50
N TYR A 132 2.71 -7.48 21.05
CA TYR A 132 1.63 -8.30 21.57
C TYR A 132 2.05 -9.70 22.02
N ILE A 133 3.14 -10.22 21.46
CA ILE A 133 3.64 -11.56 21.75
C ILE A 133 5.16 -11.57 21.96
N ASP A 134 5.63 -12.54 22.76
CA ASP A 134 7.07 -12.77 22.93
C ASP A 134 7.63 -13.49 21.70
N ILE A 135 8.28 -12.72 20.82
CA ILE A 135 8.88 -13.23 19.58
C ILE A 135 10.20 -14.01 19.79
N SER A 136 10.74 -14.05 20.99
CA SER A 136 11.97 -14.81 21.30
C SER A 136 11.74 -16.33 21.45
N LYS A 137 10.47 -16.73 21.53
CA LYS A 137 10.06 -18.13 21.77
C LYS A 137 9.62 -18.89 20.52
N LYS A 138 10.18 -18.54 19.37
CA LYS A 138 9.83 -19.15 18.08
C LYS A 138 10.90 -20.08 17.57
#